data_89da309e80b6392301103bcaf5889ca3
#
_entry.id   89da309e80b6392301103bcaf5889ca3
#
_cell.length_a   1.000
_cell.length_b   1.000
_cell.length_c   1.000
_cell.angle_alpha   90.00
_cell.angle_beta   90.00
_cell.angle_gamma   90.00
#
_symmetry.space_group_name_H-M   'P 1'
#
loop_
_entity.id
_entity.type
_entity.pdbx_description
1 polymer ?
#
loop_
_entity_poly.entity_id
_entity_poly.type
_entity_poly.pdbx_seq_one_letter_code
_entity_poly.pdbx_strand_id
1 'polypeptide(L)'
;MHANGRAIALLMALFVATMVIEDMRPTKAMPPFAQAYGMHCEVCHSIVPALNAFGRSVQRSGYATLDASTIHRADPLWIGVSPFYDTHNPAQPHQVQLGNLALHAVGFIGKDLTFHAQQWIWQADQPGGTDTLWLSYNNILHREGHLFVGKIEPPAPSPFSQWFDLAGFAAPSITVGEHAYQFSNNAWGTKLVYVHRWFTAEAGYLGPSGNLNTATDFATADTDKRFQWRVLDSVGPKRMPESMNDMPMPKSMGAKPMLGSEGYKPLEVGLYGGSGVFQASDGLLDRYHAEAAYAEMDPQAGLPGAFVVYQRGYDSHPGAGLAATASQGFSAELYEPVAQDHAMLALRYEYSDAGLGASLHQGNVDLAVLVSHHVSAPVVNAWIVNLEATLMERATPGWRGQLWYVTTIGPLRH
;
A
#
# COMPACT_ATOMS: atom_id res chain seq x y z
N MET A 1 3.26 -8.85 37.40
CA MET A 1 2.88 -8.08 36.19
C MET A 1 2.05 -8.87 35.15
N HIS A 2 1.68 -10.14 35.38
CA HIS A 2 0.90 -10.95 34.44
C HIS A 2 -0.63 -10.79 34.49
N ALA A 3 -1.17 -10.11 35.51
CA ALA A 3 -2.63 -9.95 35.62
C ALA A 3 -3.23 -8.92 34.65
N ASN A 4 -2.47 -7.89 34.31
CA ASN A 4 -2.97 -6.78 33.47
C ASN A 4 -3.15 -7.18 31.99
N GLY A 5 -2.31 -8.08 31.48
CA GLY A 5 -2.42 -8.53 30.09
C GLY A 5 -3.69 -9.35 29.82
N ARG A 6 -4.11 -10.18 30.78
CA ARG A 6 -5.37 -10.96 30.66
C ARG A 6 -6.62 -10.09 30.74
N ALA A 7 -6.58 -9.04 31.57
CA ALA A 7 -7.69 -8.10 31.67
C ALA A 7 -7.86 -7.27 30.40
N ILE A 8 -6.76 -6.84 29.78
CA ILE A 8 -6.79 -6.10 28.51
C ILE A 8 -7.29 -7.00 27.38
N ALA A 9 -6.82 -8.25 27.30
CA ALA A 9 -7.29 -9.21 26.30
C ALA A 9 -8.80 -9.54 26.48
N LEU A 10 -9.27 -9.65 27.72
CA LEU A 10 -10.68 -9.88 28.00
C LEU A 10 -11.54 -8.65 27.68
N LEU A 11 -11.06 -7.45 27.99
CA LEU A 11 -11.72 -6.20 27.64
C LEU A 11 -11.77 -6.00 26.12
N MET A 12 -10.69 -6.30 25.40
CA MET A 12 -10.68 -6.28 23.93
C MET A 12 -11.64 -7.33 23.35
N ALA A 13 -11.64 -8.55 23.87
CA ALA A 13 -12.56 -9.59 23.42
C ALA A 13 -14.03 -9.23 23.71
N LEU A 14 -14.32 -8.63 24.87
CA LEU A 14 -15.67 -8.15 25.20
C LEU A 14 -16.08 -6.95 24.34
N PHE A 15 -15.16 -6.02 24.07
CA PHE A 15 -15.37 -4.87 23.21
C PHE A 15 -15.65 -5.32 21.76
N VAL A 16 -14.87 -6.26 21.24
CA VAL A 16 -15.10 -6.87 19.91
C VAL A 16 -16.45 -7.62 19.89
N ALA A 17 -16.78 -8.37 20.92
CA ALA A 17 -18.04 -9.11 21.00
C ALA A 17 -19.29 -8.22 21.10
N THR A 18 -19.19 -7.06 21.76
CA THR A 18 -20.31 -6.11 21.86
C THR A 18 -20.51 -5.28 20.57
N MET A 19 -19.47 -5.11 19.77
CA MET A 19 -19.53 -4.35 18.52
C MET A 19 -20.01 -5.15 17.30
N VAL A 20 -19.99 -6.48 17.37
CA VAL A 20 -20.43 -7.38 16.26
C VAL A 20 -21.95 -7.38 16.06
N ILE A 21 -22.72 -6.74 16.95
CA ILE A 21 -24.21 -6.87 16.97
C ILE A 21 -24.93 -5.70 16.26
N GLU A 22 -24.23 -4.60 15.90
CA GLU A 22 -24.87 -3.52 15.16
C GLU A 22 -24.74 -3.69 13.64
N ASP A 23 -25.88 -3.53 12.97
CA ASP A 23 -26.14 -3.69 11.53
C ASP A 23 -25.12 -2.90 10.67
N MET A 24 -24.02 -3.58 10.24
CA MET A 24 -22.87 -2.98 9.59
C MET A 24 -23.12 -2.86 8.08
N ARG A 25 -23.22 -1.64 7.58
CA ARG A 25 -23.33 -1.36 6.14
C ARG A 25 -21.96 -1.06 5.52
N PRO A 26 -21.71 -1.46 4.24
CA PRO A 26 -20.40 -1.38 3.62
C PRO A 26 -19.86 0.06 3.44
N THR A 27 -18.54 0.19 3.59
CA THR A 27 -17.74 1.43 3.46
C THR A 27 -17.53 1.85 2.01
N LYS A 28 -17.22 3.13 1.78
CA LYS A 28 -16.89 3.68 0.45
C LYS A 28 -15.42 4.12 0.38
N ALA A 29 -14.70 3.67 -0.68
CA ALA A 29 -13.28 3.93 -0.93
C ALA A 29 -13.05 5.27 -1.60
N MET A 30 -11.76 5.67 -1.78
CA MET A 30 -11.39 7.00 -2.32
C MET A 30 -12.62 7.88 -2.50
N PRO A 31 -12.97 8.71 -1.53
CA PRO A 31 -14.28 9.33 -1.48
C PRO A 31 -14.74 9.98 -2.80
N PRO A 32 -13.84 10.66 -3.59
CA PRO A 32 -14.23 11.24 -4.87
C PRO A 32 -14.69 10.21 -5.90
N PHE A 33 -14.00 9.07 -6.03
CA PHE A 33 -14.35 8.06 -7.03
C PHE A 33 -15.63 7.32 -6.65
N ALA A 34 -15.71 6.88 -5.39
CA ALA A 34 -16.91 6.24 -4.88
C ALA A 34 -18.13 7.14 -4.99
N GLN A 35 -17.99 8.42 -4.67
CA GLN A 35 -19.07 9.40 -4.79
C GLN A 35 -19.47 9.63 -6.25
N ALA A 36 -18.49 9.82 -7.14
CA ALA A 36 -18.77 10.10 -8.55
C ALA A 36 -19.53 8.97 -9.25
N TYR A 37 -19.19 7.73 -8.92
CA TYR A 37 -19.82 6.55 -9.51
C TYR A 37 -20.96 5.94 -8.68
N GLY A 38 -21.14 6.37 -7.44
CA GLY A 38 -22.05 5.70 -6.50
C GLY A 38 -21.61 4.28 -6.15
N MET A 39 -20.31 3.98 -6.23
CA MET A 39 -19.74 2.65 -6.00
C MET A 39 -19.49 2.37 -4.53
N HIS A 40 -19.52 1.08 -4.18
CA HIS A 40 -19.01 0.58 -2.92
C HIS A 40 -17.49 0.43 -2.95
N CYS A 41 -16.86 0.41 -1.78
CA CYS A 41 -15.40 0.32 -1.64
C CYS A 41 -14.83 -0.99 -2.17
N GLU A 42 -15.57 -2.05 -2.00
CA GLU A 42 -15.20 -3.42 -2.34
C GLU A 42 -14.97 -3.60 -3.85
N VAL A 43 -15.40 -2.63 -4.67
CA VAL A 43 -15.06 -2.62 -6.10
C VAL A 43 -13.55 -2.52 -6.30
N CYS A 44 -12.86 -1.71 -5.50
CA CYS A 44 -11.41 -1.47 -5.62
C CYS A 44 -10.60 -2.03 -4.46
N HIS A 45 -11.26 -2.40 -3.35
CA HIS A 45 -10.61 -2.88 -2.15
C HIS A 45 -11.15 -4.24 -1.75
N SER A 46 -10.31 -5.10 -1.25
CA SER A 46 -10.75 -6.33 -0.59
C SER A 46 -11.15 -6.02 0.86
N ILE A 47 -10.36 -5.22 1.53
CA ILE A 47 -10.68 -4.58 2.81
C ILE A 47 -10.01 -3.20 2.80
N VAL A 48 -10.74 -2.12 3.11
CA VAL A 48 -10.18 -0.77 3.08
C VAL A 48 -9.07 -0.62 4.13
N PRO A 49 -7.88 -0.09 3.76
CA PRO A 49 -7.53 0.58 2.50
C PRO A 49 -6.86 -0.32 1.44
N ALA A 50 -6.68 -1.61 1.68
CA ALA A 50 -5.94 -2.51 0.81
C ALA A 50 -6.64 -2.73 -0.54
N LEU A 51 -5.92 -2.45 -1.64
CA LEU A 51 -6.46 -2.57 -3.00
C LEU A 51 -6.50 -4.03 -3.45
N ASN A 52 -7.62 -4.43 -4.06
CA ASN A 52 -7.69 -5.66 -4.84
C ASN A 52 -7.04 -5.49 -6.24
N ALA A 53 -6.95 -6.55 -7.03
CA ALA A 53 -6.32 -6.51 -8.35
C ALA A 53 -6.95 -5.47 -9.29
N PHE A 54 -8.26 -5.25 -9.20
CA PHE A 54 -8.92 -4.19 -9.96
C PHE A 54 -8.47 -2.80 -9.49
N GLY A 55 -8.47 -2.54 -8.19
CA GLY A 55 -8.00 -1.27 -7.62
C GLY A 55 -6.54 -0.98 -7.95
N ARG A 56 -5.67 -1.99 -7.86
CA ARG A 56 -4.26 -1.89 -8.28
C ARG A 56 -4.12 -1.56 -9.77
N SER A 57 -4.94 -2.16 -10.63
CA SER A 57 -4.96 -1.85 -12.07
C SER A 57 -5.40 -0.41 -12.34
N VAL A 58 -6.45 0.07 -11.65
CA VAL A 58 -6.91 1.47 -11.74
C VAL A 58 -5.80 2.44 -11.31
N GLN A 59 -5.11 2.16 -10.22
CA GLN A 59 -4.01 3.00 -9.74
C GLN A 59 -2.83 3.01 -10.71
N ARG A 60 -2.39 1.85 -11.20
CA ARG A 60 -1.28 1.72 -12.15
C ARG A 60 -1.53 2.45 -13.48
N SER A 61 -2.78 2.50 -13.93
CA SER A 61 -3.16 3.26 -15.12
C SER A 61 -3.26 4.78 -14.89
N GLY A 62 -2.87 5.29 -13.71
CA GLY A 62 -3.07 6.69 -13.37
C GLY A 62 -4.53 7.10 -13.42
N TYR A 63 -5.43 6.21 -13.02
CA TYR A 63 -6.89 6.39 -13.06
C TYR A 63 -7.50 6.53 -14.46
N ALA A 64 -6.72 6.31 -15.53
CA ALA A 64 -7.17 6.48 -16.93
C ALA A 64 -8.30 5.52 -17.34
N THR A 65 -8.54 4.46 -16.56
CA THR A 65 -9.67 3.54 -16.73
C THR A 65 -11.00 4.16 -16.28
N LEU A 66 -10.95 5.26 -15.53
CA LEU A 66 -12.14 5.98 -15.08
C LEU A 66 -12.54 7.04 -16.10
N ASP A 67 -13.83 7.41 -16.12
CA ASP A 67 -14.33 8.47 -16.99
C ASP A 67 -14.19 9.84 -16.35
N ALA A 68 -13.39 10.72 -16.96
CA ALA A 68 -13.12 12.05 -16.47
C ALA A 68 -14.40 12.89 -16.24
N SER A 69 -15.40 12.77 -17.14
CA SER A 69 -16.64 13.53 -17.04
C SER A 69 -17.48 13.11 -15.83
N THR A 70 -17.38 11.86 -15.43
CA THR A 70 -18.03 11.33 -14.22
C THR A 70 -17.30 11.81 -12.97
N ILE A 71 -15.97 11.72 -12.97
CA ILE A 71 -15.15 12.13 -11.81
C ILE A 71 -15.25 13.65 -11.55
N HIS A 72 -15.35 14.47 -12.57
CA HIS A 72 -15.53 15.93 -12.41
C HIS A 72 -16.78 16.34 -11.61
N ARG A 73 -17.70 15.42 -11.35
CA ARG A 73 -18.89 15.66 -10.51
C ARG A 73 -18.59 15.58 -9.01
N ALA A 74 -17.48 14.98 -8.63
CA ALA A 74 -17.05 14.87 -7.25
C ALA A 74 -16.04 15.97 -6.89
N ASP A 75 -16.01 16.35 -5.62
CA ASP A 75 -14.97 17.22 -5.10
C ASP A 75 -13.66 16.43 -5.00
N PRO A 76 -12.54 16.91 -5.55
CA PRO A 76 -11.29 16.18 -5.51
C PRO A 76 -10.60 16.16 -4.13
N LEU A 77 -11.03 17.00 -3.18
CA LEU A 77 -10.37 17.21 -1.90
C LEU A 77 -11.03 16.47 -0.75
N TRP A 78 -10.24 15.88 0.13
CA TRP A 78 -10.70 15.37 1.43
C TRP A 78 -9.59 15.44 2.48
N ILE A 79 -9.97 15.38 3.74
CA ILE A 79 -9.07 15.39 4.89
C ILE A 79 -9.19 14.05 5.61
N GLY A 80 -8.05 13.45 5.90
CA GLY A 80 -7.95 12.25 6.73
C GLY A 80 -7.36 12.59 8.10
N VAL A 81 -7.95 12.05 9.16
CA VAL A 81 -7.46 12.17 10.54
C VAL A 81 -7.44 10.79 11.15
N SER A 82 -6.30 10.39 11.73
CA SER A 82 -6.13 9.05 12.29
C SER A 82 -5.34 9.10 13.59
N PRO A 83 -5.99 9.36 14.75
CA PRO A 83 -5.37 9.09 16.02
C PRO A 83 -5.16 7.59 16.20
N PHE A 84 -4.08 7.19 16.86
CA PHE A 84 -3.79 5.78 17.11
C PHE A 84 -3.11 5.56 18.46
N TYR A 85 -3.21 4.34 18.91
CA TYR A 85 -2.49 3.80 20.05
C TYR A 85 -1.64 2.62 19.59
N ASP A 86 -0.36 2.61 19.96
CA ASP A 86 0.58 1.55 19.64
C ASP A 86 1.26 1.04 20.90
N THR A 87 1.21 -0.27 21.12
CA THR A 87 1.81 -0.91 22.29
C THR A 87 3.33 -0.87 22.32
N HIS A 88 3.96 -0.63 21.16
CA HIS A 88 5.42 -0.66 20.98
C HIS A 88 6.00 0.64 20.44
N ASN A 89 5.29 1.76 20.58
CA ASN A 89 5.90 3.03 20.19
C ASN A 89 7.04 3.39 21.18
N PRO A 90 8.30 3.39 20.73
CA PRO A 90 9.44 3.65 21.63
C PRO A 90 9.49 5.11 22.11
N ALA A 91 8.91 6.05 21.35
CA ALA A 91 8.93 7.47 21.70
C ALA A 91 7.88 7.83 22.74
N GLN A 92 6.70 7.18 22.67
CA GLN A 92 5.57 7.46 23.56
C GLN A 92 4.81 6.18 23.91
N PRO A 93 5.38 5.30 24.75
CA PRO A 93 4.73 4.06 25.11
C PRO A 93 3.44 4.34 25.89
N HIS A 94 2.37 3.63 25.53
CA HIS A 94 1.06 3.69 26.20
C HIS A 94 0.32 5.03 26.11
N GLN A 95 0.59 5.84 25.10
CA GLN A 95 -0.15 7.07 24.85
C GLN A 95 -0.93 7.01 23.52
N VAL A 96 -2.08 7.67 23.51
CA VAL A 96 -2.79 7.93 22.24
C VAL A 96 -2.09 9.08 21.52
N GLN A 97 -1.79 8.87 20.27
CA GLN A 97 -1.08 9.83 19.45
C GLN A 97 -1.99 10.33 18.33
N LEU A 98 -1.77 11.55 17.88
CA LEU A 98 -2.28 11.96 16.58
C LEU A 98 -1.40 11.34 15.51
N GLY A 99 -1.76 10.12 15.08
CA GLY A 99 -0.98 9.38 14.11
C GLY A 99 -0.83 10.12 12.81
N ASN A 100 -1.95 10.51 12.23
CA ASN A 100 -1.95 11.16 10.93
C ASN A 100 -3.02 12.26 10.85
N LEU A 101 -2.62 13.39 10.30
CA LEU A 101 -3.49 14.42 9.74
C LEU A 101 -3.03 14.64 8.30
N ALA A 102 -3.85 14.27 7.33
CA ALA A 102 -3.48 14.32 5.92
C ALA A 102 -4.50 15.11 5.10
N LEU A 103 -3.98 15.85 4.14
CA LEU A 103 -4.75 16.42 3.05
C LEU A 103 -4.57 15.55 1.81
N HIS A 104 -5.68 15.14 1.22
CA HIS A 104 -5.68 14.33 0.01
C HIS A 104 -6.38 15.07 -1.12
N ALA A 105 -5.88 14.86 -2.34
CA ALA A 105 -6.53 15.32 -3.55
C ALA A 105 -6.32 14.33 -4.68
N VAL A 106 -7.37 14.02 -5.43
CA VAL A 106 -7.27 13.16 -6.61
C VAL A 106 -8.30 13.60 -7.65
N GLY A 107 -7.93 13.52 -8.92
CA GLY A 107 -8.87 13.89 -9.97
C GLY A 107 -8.26 13.96 -11.35
N PHE A 108 -9.01 14.59 -12.23
CA PHE A 108 -8.65 14.81 -13.63
C PHE A 108 -8.47 16.29 -13.92
N ILE A 109 -7.51 16.60 -14.79
CA ILE A 109 -7.34 17.90 -15.43
C ILE A 109 -7.64 17.69 -16.93
N GLY A 110 -8.86 18.03 -17.34
CA GLY A 110 -9.34 17.64 -18.66
C GLY A 110 -9.61 16.14 -18.74
N LYS A 111 -9.29 15.51 -19.87
CA LYS A 111 -9.59 14.08 -20.14
C LYS A 111 -8.37 13.15 -20.09
N ASP A 112 -7.17 13.69 -20.19
CA ASP A 112 -5.95 12.91 -20.39
C ASP A 112 -4.90 13.12 -19.29
N LEU A 113 -5.08 14.12 -18.42
CA LEU A 113 -4.23 14.35 -17.27
C LEU A 113 -4.95 13.96 -15.99
N THR A 114 -4.26 13.27 -15.11
CA THR A 114 -4.73 12.95 -13.77
C THR A 114 -3.71 13.38 -12.74
N PHE A 115 -4.16 13.56 -11.51
CA PHE A 115 -3.29 13.88 -10.39
C PHE A 115 -3.70 13.13 -9.13
N HIS A 116 -2.73 12.91 -8.29
CA HIS A 116 -2.92 12.45 -6.91
C HIS A 116 -1.96 13.21 -6.01
N ALA A 117 -2.46 13.70 -4.90
CA ALA A 117 -1.68 14.36 -3.87
C ALA A 117 -2.11 13.83 -2.51
N GLN A 118 -1.15 13.46 -1.70
CA GLN A 118 -1.32 13.14 -0.29
C GLN A 118 -0.21 13.81 0.48
N GLN A 119 -0.60 14.79 1.29
CA GLN A 119 0.28 15.55 2.14
C GLN A 119 -0.03 15.24 3.59
N TRP A 120 0.90 14.64 4.30
CA TRP A 120 0.86 14.54 5.74
C TRP A 120 1.18 15.91 6.34
N ILE A 121 0.22 16.54 6.99
CA ILE A 121 0.41 17.77 7.76
C ILE A 121 1.07 17.41 9.08
N TRP A 122 0.65 16.28 9.65
CA TRP A 122 1.17 15.71 10.88
C TRP A 122 1.23 14.20 10.77
N GLN A 123 2.33 13.58 11.17
CA GLN A 123 2.54 12.14 11.12
C GLN A 123 3.39 11.68 12.30
N ALA A 124 2.89 10.71 13.08
CA ALA A 124 3.61 10.13 14.20
C ALA A 124 4.21 11.18 15.16
N ASP A 125 3.37 12.13 15.59
CA ASP A 125 3.70 13.22 16.52
C ASP A 125 4.76 14.22 16.05
N GLN A 126 4.97 14.33 14.76
CA GLN A 126 5.85 15.33 14.15
C GLN A 126 5.24 15.92 12.88
N PRO A 127 5.72 17.08 12.41
CA PRO A 127 5.35 17.59 11.11
C PRO A 127 5.62 16.52 10.04
N GLY A 128 4.61 16.26 9.23
CA GLY A 128 4.68 15.28 8.17
C GLY A 128 5.28 15.83 6.88
N GLY A 129 5.21 15.03 5.84
CA GLY A 129 5.76 15.34 4.53
C GLY A 129 4.83 14.93 3.40
N THR A 130 5.27 15.13 2.17
CA THR A 130 4.58 14.63 1.00
C THR A 130 4.72 13.11 0.93
N ASP A 131 3.61 12.39 0.99
CA ASP A 131 3.59 10.96 0.75
C ASP A 131 3.53 10.67 -0.75
N THR A 132 2.54 11.22 -1.42
CA THR A 132 2.31 11.08 -2.85
C THR A 132 2.00 12.44 -3.45
N LEU A 133 2.62 12.76 -4.59
CA LEU A 133 2.34 13.98 -5.34
C LEU A 133 2.75 13.79 -6.79
N TRP A 134 1.81 13.43 -7.64
CA TRP A 134 2.14 13.21 -9.03
C TRP A 134 1.05 13.71 -10.01
N LEU A 135 1.52 13.95 -11.22
CA LEU A 135 0.71 14.10 -12.42
C LEU A 135 0.96 12.91 -13.33
N SER A 136 -0.09 12.42 -13.97
CA SER A 136 0.03 11.41 -15.01
C SER A 136 -0.61 11.90 -16.30
N TYR A 137 0.15 11.79 -17.41
CA TYR A 137 -0.38 11.98 -18.77
C TYR A 137 -0.75 10.63 -19.37
N ASN A 138 -2.02 10.44 -19.71
CA ASN A 138 -2.64 9.15 -19.96
C ASN A 138 -3.03 8.91 -21.43
N ASN A 139 -2.48 9.66 -22.37
CA ASN A 139 -2.82 9.52 -23.80
C ASN A 139 -1.58 9.20 -24.65
N ILE A 140 -0.79 8.25 -24.18
CA ILE A 140 0.33 7.68 -24.93
C ILE A 140 -0.13 6.36 -25.53
N LEU A 141 0.28 6.02 -26.75
CA LEU A 141 -0.03 4.76 -27.41
C LEU A 141 -1.52 4.39 -27.34
N HIS A 142 -2.40 5.32 -27.74
CA HIS A 142 -3.85 5.12 -27.73
C HIS A 142 -4.42 4.82 -26.33
N ARG A 143 -3.85 5.46 -25.27
CA ARG A 143 -4.22 5.32 -23.86
C ARG A 143 -3.75 4.01 -23.19
N GLU A 144 -2.86 3.27 -23.82
CA GLU A 144 -2.17 2.14 -23.19
C GLU A 144 -0.90 2.57 -22.43
N GLY A 145 -0.39 3.76 -22.72
CA GLY A 145 0.80 4.34 -22.08
C GLY A 145 0.46 5.50 -21.16
N HIS A 146 1.10 5.51 -19.97
CA HIS A 146 0.88 6.51 -18.91
C HIS A 146 2.24 7.00 -18.42
N LEU A 147 2.46 8.31 -18.45
CA LEU A 147 3.69 8.94 -17.96
C LEU A 147 3.39 9.63 -16.63
N PHE A 148 4.03 9.18 -15.57
CA PHE A 148 3.95 9.78 -14.24
C PHE A 148 5.17 10.66 -13.98
N VAL A 149 4.96 11.80 -13.33
CA VAL A 149 6.00 12.71 -12.88
C VAL A 149 5.66 13.22 -11.48
N GLY A 150 6.61 13.19 -10.57
CA GLY A 150 6.43 13.66 -9.20
C GLY A 150 6.93 12.67 -8.15
N LYS A 151 6.32 12.66 -6.98
CA LYS A 151 6.53 11.64 -5.97
C LYS A 151 5.52 10.50 -6.20
N ILE A 152 6.01 9.41 -6.73
CA ILE A 152 5.23 8.32 -7.32
C ILE A 152 5.47 6.99 -6.59
N GLU A 153 4.48 6.13 -6.65
CA GLU A 153 4.64 4.73 -6.27
C GLU A 153 5.61 4.05 -7.26
N PRO A 154 6.65 3.38 -6.76
CA PRO A 154 7.65 2.75 -7.60
C PRO A 154 7.10 1.52 -8.34
N PRO A 155 7.79 1.06 -9.40
CA PRO A 155 7.50 -0.21 -10.06
C PRO A 155 7.81 -1.41 -9.14
N ALA A 156 6.96 -1.68 -8.16
CA ALA A 156 7.10 -2.78 -7.21
C ALA A 156 5.72 -3.40 -6.92
N PRO A 157 5.65 -4.64 -6.45
CA PRO A 157 4.39 -5.19 -5.96
C PRO A 157 3.89 -4.40 -4.76
N SER A 158 2.57 -4.34 -4.61
CA SER A 158 1.88 -3.70 -3.51
C SER A 158 0.94 -4.75 -2.91
N PRO A 159 1.46 -5.63 -2.03
CA PRO A 159 0.68 -6.74 -1.49
C PRO A 159 -0.55 -6.24 -0.76
N PHE A 160 -1.62 -7.00 -0.87
CA PHE A 160 -2.89 -6.70 -0.22
C PHE A 160 -2.75 -6.43 1.27
N SER A 161 -1.98 -7.27 1.96
CA SER A 161 -1.80 -7.23 3.41
C SER A 161 -0.92 -6.09 3.91
N GLN A 162 -0.13 -5.43 3.07
CA GLN A 162 0.86 -4.43 3.50
C GLN A 162 0.31 -3.31 4.40
N TRP A 163 -0.98 -3.04 4.35
CA TRP A 163 -1.63 -2.04 5.19
C TRP A 163 -1.97 -2.54 6.60
N PHE A 164 -1.94 -3.84 6.80
CA PHE A 164 -2.26 -4.50 8.06
C PHE A 164 -1.01 -5.08 8.73
N ASP A 165 0.07 -5.26 7.97
CA ASP A 165 1.34 -5.74 8.47
C ASP A 165 2.03 -4.66 9.30
N LEU A 166 2.32 -4.95 10.56
CA LEU A 166 3.01 -4.04 11.45
C LEU A 166 4.53 -4.12 11.29
N ALA A 167 5.05 -5.25 10.82
CA ALA A 167 6.48 -5.47 10.58
C ALA A 167 6.94 -5.19 9.15
N GLY A 168 6.02 -5.05 8.18
CA GLY A 168 6.34 -4.90 6.76
C GLY A 168 6.96 -6.17 6.14
N PHE A 169 7.24 -6.15 4.85
CA PHE A 169 7.85 -7.28 4.12
C PHE A 169 9.37 -7.13 4.08
N ALA A 170 10.09 -8.16 4.54
CA ALA A 170 11.55 -8.14 4.58
C ALA A 170 12.20 -8.23 3.19
N ALA A 171 11.64 -9.03 2.26
CA ALA A 171 12.27 -9.27 0.97
C ALA A 171 12.49 -7.99 0.14
N PRO A 172 11.50 -7.10 -0.07
CA PRO A 172 11.70 -5.88 -0.83
C PRO A 172 12.45 -4.77 -0.08
N SER A 173 12.72 -4.96 1.21
CA SER A 173 13.28 -3.95 2.12
C SER A 173 14.57 -4.41 2.83
N ILE A 174 15.33 -5.32 2.22
CA ILE A 174 16.59 -5.82 2.81
C ILE A 174 17.57 -4.65 3.01
N THR A 175 18.17 -4.60 4.20
CA THR A 175 19.26 -3.67 4.48
C THR A 175 20.59 -4.43 4.39
N VAL A 176 21.48 -3.93 3.55
CA VAL A 176 22.81 -4.50 3.31
C VAL A 176 23.85 -3.46 3.75
N GLY A 177 24.42 -3.66 4.92
CA GLY A 177 25.34 -2.68 5.52
C GLY A 177 24.63 -1.35 5.81
N GLU A 178 25.07 -0.29 5.13
CA GLU A 178 24.46 1.06 5.22
C GLU A 178 23.36 1.29 4.17
N HIS A 179 23.28 0.43 3.16
CA HIS A 179 22.31 0.54 2.08
C HIS A 179 21.03 -0.23 2.42
N ALA A 180 19.88 0.45 2.40
CA ALA A 180 18.57 -0.17 2.51
C ALA A 180 17.85 -0.12 1.16
N TYR A 181 17.50 -1.28 0.62
CA TYR A 181 16.64 -1.33 -0.56
C TYR A 181 15.26 -0.74 -0.24
N GLN A 182 14.79 0.20 -1.05
CA GLN A 182 13.52 0.91 -0.83
C GLN A 182 12.60 0.76 -2.05
N PHE A 183 12.50 -0.46 -2.58
CA PHE A 183 11.76 -0.70 -3.82
C PHE A 183 10.25 -0.45 -3.70
N SER A 184 9.68 -0.49 -2.52
CA SER A 184 8.25 -0.23 -2.27
C SER A 184 7.94 1.20 -1.81
N ASN A 185 8.94 2.02 -1.51
CA ASN A 185 8.71 3.35 -0.97
C ASN A 185 8.49 4.38 -2.08
N ASN A 186 7.48 5.24 -1.92
CA ASN A 186 7.22 6.36 -2.83
C ASN A 186 8.46 7.22 -3.02
N ALA A 187 8.78 7.57 -4.25
CA ALA A 187 10.00 8.27 -4.59
C ALA A 187 9.77 9.36 -5.64
N TRP A 188 10.57 10.43 -5.57
CA TRP A 188 10.58 11.47 -6.58
C TRP A 188 11.17 10.95 -7.88
N GLY A 189 10.50 11.23 -9.00
CA GLY A 189 11.00 10.80 -10.29
C GLY A 189 9.97 10.79 -11.39
N THR A 190 10.25 9.97 -12.38
CA THR A 190 9.38 9.74 -13.52
C THR A 190 9.20 8.24 -13.74
N LYS A 191 8.00 7.84 -14.13
CA LYS A 191 7.68 6.45 -14.44
C LYS A 191 6.81 6.40 -15.69
N LEU A 192 7.18 5.53 -16.62
CA LEU A 192 6.35 5.14 -17.74
C LEU A 192 5.70 3.80 -17.43
N VAL A 193 4.38 3.73 -17.60
CA VAL A 193 3.59 2.52 -17.46
C VAL A 193 2.94 2.22 -18.80
N TYR A 194 3.05 0.99 -19.25
CA TYR A 194 2.35 0.46 -20.41
C TYR A 194 1.41 -0.64 -19.97
N VAL A 195 0.12 -0.50 -20.27
CA VAL A 195 -0.92 -1.47 -19.90
C VAL A 195 -1.60 -1.94 -21.16
N HIS A 196 -1.42 -3.20 -21.50
CA HIS A 196 -2.09 -3.83 -22.63
C HIS A 196 -2.84 -5.07 -22.20
N ARG A 197 -4.16 -5.02 -22.21
CA ARG A 197 -5.02 -6.11 -21.71
C ARG A 197 -4.64 -6.49 -20.26
N TRP A 198 -3.95 -7.62 -20.09
CA TRP A 198 -3.55 -8.17 -18.79
C TRP A 198 -2.05 -8.00 -18.51
N PHE A 199 -1.30 -7.63 -19.51
CA PHE A 199 0.14 -7.36 -19.40
C PHE A 199 0.37 -5.91 -19.00
N THR A 200 1.24 -5.71 -18.02
CA THR A 200 1.70 -4.38 -17.63
C THR A 200 3.23 -4.37 -17.59
N ALA A 201 3.81 -3.33 -18.15
CA ALA A 201 5.24 -3.04 -18.03
C ALA A 201 5.42 -1.64 -17.47
N GLU A 202 6.32 -1.50 -16.51
CA GLU A 202 6.64 -0.23 -15.87
C GLU A 202 8.15 -0.03 -15.85
N ALA A 203 8.58 1.20 -16.05
CA ALA A 203 9.97 1.59 -15.91
C ALA A 203 10.05 3.02 -15.40
N GLY A 204 10.90 3.26 -14.42
CA GLY A 204 11.05 4.57 -13.79
C GLY A 204 12.49 4.90 -13.44
N TYR A 205 12.81 6.19 -13.49
CA TYR A 205 14.01 6.74 -12.92
C TYR A 205 13.61 7.51 -11.67
N LEU A 206 14.06 7.01 -10.53
CA LEU A 206 13.64 7.44 -9.21
C LEU A 206 14.83 7.99 -8.43
N GLY A 207 14.56 8.97 -7.62
CA GLY A 207 15.49 9.55 -6.65
C GLY A 207 15.09 9.19 -5.23
N PRO A 208 15.25 10.14 -4.30
CA PRO A 208 14.98 9.91 -2.89
C PRO A 208 13.54 9.50 -2.60
N SER A 209 13.41 8.65 -1.60
CA SER A 209 12.10 8.18 -1.10
C SER A 209 11.68 8.82 0.23
N GLY A 210 12.43 9.79 0.75
CA GLY A 210 12.12 10.45 2.02
C GLY A 210 10.70 11.01 2.09
N ASN A 211 10.05 10.85 3.23
CA ASN A 211 8.70 11.40 3.48
C ASN A 211 8.71 12.83 3.99
N LEU A 212 9.88 13.37 4.29
CA LEU A 212 10.00 14.69 4.87
C LEU A 212 10.07 15.75 3.77
N ASN A 213 9.25 16.79 3.87
CA ASN A 213 9.33 18.00 3.05
C ASN A 213 10.41 18.94 3.58
N THR A 214 11.56 18.44 3.89
CA THR A 214 12.69 19.29 4.27
C THR A 214 13.42 19.71 3.02
N ALA A 215 14.08 20.87 3.07
CA ALA A 215 14.98 21.29 1.99
C ALA A 215 16.07 20.24 1.71
N THR A 216 16.31 19.35 2.66
CA THR A 216 17.18 18.20 2.55
C THR A 216 16.62 17.10 1.61
N ASP A 217 15.31 16.97 1.41
CA ASP A 217 14.76 16.02 0.42
C ASP A 217 15.17 16.36 -1.01
N PHE A 218 15.49 17.64 -1.26
CA PHE A 218 15.96 18.11 -2.55
C PHE A 218 17.45 18.47 -2.56
N ALA A 219 18.05 18.79 -1.40
CA ALA A 219 19.37 19.36 -1.28
C ALA A 219 20.44 18.43 -0.73
N THR A 220 20.10 17.36 -0.04
CA THR A 220 21.06 16.28 0.10
C THR A 220 21.30 15.79 -1.31
N ALA A 221 22.54 15.78 -1.71
CA ALA A 221 22.99 15.00 -2.84
C ALA A 221 22.65 13.55 -2.51
N ASP A 222 21.37 13.27 -2.48
CA ASP A 222 20.84 11.98 -2.24
C ASP A 222 21.34 11.10 -3.35
N THR A 223 22.14 10.22 -2.94
CA THR A 223 22.92 9.35 -3.77
C THR A 223 22.11 8.12 -4.18
N ASP A 224 20.92 7.90 -3.61
CA ASP A 224 20.04 6.81 -4.01
C ASP A 224 19.24 7.17 -5.28
N LYS A 225 19.95 7.27 -6.40
CA LYS A 225 19.34 7.40 -7.72
C LYS A 225 19.28 6.03 -8.36
N ARG A 226 18.06 5.61 -8.73
CA ARG A 226 17.85 4.27 -9.23
C ARG A 226 16.98 4.25 -10.48
N PHE A 227 17.30 3.35 -11.37
CA PHE A 227 16.39 2.85 -12.38
C PHE A 227 15.64 1.65 -11.78
N GLN A 228 14.33 1.65 -11.89
CA GLN A 228 13.49 0.57 -11.36
C GLN A 228 12.47 0.16 -12.42
N TRP A 229 12.19 -1.13 -12.51
CA TRP A 229 11.28 -1.68 -13.51
C TRP A 229 10.42 -2.80 -12.92
N ARG A 230 9.28 -3.02 -13.54
CA ARG A 230 8.39 -4.16 -13.29
C ARG A 230 7.74 -4.61 -14.59
N VAL A 231 7.56 -5.91 -14.74
CA VAL A 231 6.66 -6.51 -15.71
C VAL A 231 5.75 -7.50 -15.00
N LEU A 232 4.48 -7.48 -15.33
CA LEU A 232 3.51 -8.39 -14.74
C LEU A 232 2.46 -8.82 -15.77
N ASP A 233 1.88 -9.98 -15.52
CA ASP A 233 0.69 -10.47 -16.21
C ASP A 233 -0.37 -10.86 -15.16
N SER A 234 -1.63 -10.67 -15.51
CA SER A 234 -2.76 -11.10 -14.68
C SER A 234 -3.36 -12.36 -15.26
N VAL A 235 -3.46 -13.40 -14.45
CA VAL A 235 -3.79 -14.78 -14.87
C VAL A 235 -5.09 -15.24 -14.19
N GLY A 236 -5.81 -16.14 -14.85
CA GLY A 236 -7.03 -16.76 -14.32
C GLY A 236 -8.31 -16.32 -15.03
N PRO A 237 -9.46 -16.82 -14.61
CA PRO A 237 -10.74 -16.41 -15.14
C PRO A 237 -11.04 -14.96 -14.79
N LYS A 238 -11.67 -14.25 -15.73
CA LYS A 238 -12.19 -12.91 -15.46
C LYS A 238 -13.26 -12.96 -14.37
N ARG A 239 -13.17 -12.02 -13.43
CA ARG A 239 -14.16 -11.85 -12.37
C ARG A 239 -14.64 -10.41 -12.35
N MET A 240 -15.92 -10.23 -12.11
CA MET A 240 -16.47 -8.92 -11.75
C MET A 240 -16.47 -8.85 -10.23
N PRO A 241 -16.15 -7.69 -9.62
CA PRO A 241 -16.41 -7.47 -8.20
C PRO A 241 -17.88 -7.78 -7.91
N GLU A 242 -18.17 -8.59 -6.89
CA GLU A 242 -19.54 -8.98 -6.54
C GLU A 242 -20.45 -7.77 -6.33
N SER A 243 -19.91 -6.73 -5.73
CA SER A 243 -20.59 -5.45 -5.54
C SER A 243 -20.98 -4.72 -6.84
N MET A 244 -20.37 -5.05 -7.97
CA MET A 244 -20.79 -4.51 -9.28
C MET A 244 -22.04 -5.20 -9.85
N ASN A 245 -22.29 -6.44 -9.48
CA ASN A 245 -23.47 -7.17 -9.98
C ASN A 245 -24.79 -6.61 -9.41
N ASP A 246 -24.75 -6.06 -8.20
CA ASP A 246 -25.90 -5.54 -7.49
C ASP A 246 -26.09 -4.01 -7.62
N MET A 247 -25.15 -3.35 -8.29
CA MET A 247 -25.29 -1.89 -8.49
C MET A 247 -26.39 -1.62 -9.54
N PRO A 248 -27.43 -0.85 -9.17
CA PRO A 248 -28.31 -0.28 -10.16
C PRO A 248 -27.47 0.68 -10.99
N MET A 249 -27.00 0.22 -12.15
CA MET A 249 -26.36 1.11 -13.14
C MET A 249 -27.32 2.28 -13.34
N PRO A 250 -26.95 3.52 -13.01
CA PRO A 250 -27.85 4.64 -13.14
C PRO A 250 -28.19 4.80 -14.61
N LYS A 251 -29.35 4.31 -15.03
CA LYS A 251 -29.86 4.43 -16.41
C LYS A 251 -29.97 5.89 -16.86
N SER A 252 -29.91 6.83 -15.92
CA SER A 252 -30.10 8.26 -16.17
C SER A 252 -28.81 9.05 -16.42
N MET A 253 -27.62 8.48 -16.27
CA MET A 253 -26.40 9.27 -16.29
C MET A 253 -25.59 9.21 -17.58
N GLY A 254 -25.94 8.40 -18.56
CA GLY A 254 -25.12 8.29 -19.79
C GLY A 254 -23.63 7.95 -19.47
N ALA A 255 -23.39 7.40 -18.29
CA ALA A 255 -22.05 6.99 -17.89
C ALA A 255 -21.56 5.94 -18.86
N LYS A 256 -20.47 6.23 -19.54
CA LYS A 256 -19.76 5.20 -20.29
C LYS A 256 -19.38 4.10 -19.31
N PRO A 257 -19.54 2.81 -19.69
CA PRO A 257 -19.06 1.74 -18.85
C PRO A 257 -17.59 2.01 -18.51
N MET A 258 -17.23 1.83 -17.23
CA MET A 258 -15.81 1.93 -16.84
C MET A 258 -15.00 1.02 -17.76
N LEU A 259 -13.92 1.55 -18.34
CA LEU A 259 -12.94 0.72 -19.00
C LEU A 259 -12.43 -0.28 -17.96
N GLY A 260 -12.76 -1.54 -18.09
CA GLY A 260 -12.52 -2.54 -17.04
C GLY A 260 -13.78 -3.23 -16.54
N SER A 261 -14.97 -2.80 -17.02
CA SER A 261 -16.21 -3.57 -16.83
C SER A 261 -16.17 -4.99 -17.42
N GLU A 262 -15.05 -5.33 -18.06
CA GLU A 262 -14.75 -6.69 -18.54
C GLU A 262 -14.31 -7.66 -17.41
N GLY A 263 -14.23 -7.20 -16.17
CA GLY A 263 -13.75 -7.96 -15.04
C GLY A 263 -12.22 -7.90 -14.85
N TYR A 264 -11.74 -8.41 -13.75
CA TYR A 264 -10.32 -8.51 -13.39
C TYR A 264 -9.91 -9.97 -13.21
N LYS A 265 -8.61 -10.24 -13.32
CA LYS A 265 -8.03 -11.56 -13.05
C LYS A 265 -7.36 -11.52 -11.67
N PRO A 266 -7.65 -12.45 -10.77
CA PRO A 266 -7.27 -12.36 -9.37
C PRO A 266 -5.81 -12.68 -9.08
N LEU A 267 -5.10 -13.36 -9.97
CA LEU A 267 -3.69 -13.72 -9.81
C LEU A 267 -2.82 -12.80 -10.66
N GLU A 268 -1.90 -12.10 -10.04
CA GLU A 268 -0.82 -11.36 -10.69
C GLU A 268 0.49 -12.13 -10.51
N VAL A 269 1.24 -12.29 -11.59
CA VAL A 269 2.60 -12.85 -11.57
C VAL A 269 3.54 -11.86 -12.25
N GLY A 270 4.71 -11.63 -11.67
CA GLY A 270 5.59 -10.61 -12.20
C GLY A 270 7.03 -10.73 -11.78
N LEU A 271 7.83 -9.94 -12.48
CA LEU A 271 9.22 -9.67 -12.16
C LEU A 271 9.36 -8.18 -11.89
N TYR A 272 10.20 -7.82 -10.94
CA TYR A 272 10.63 -6.44 -10.75
C TYR A 272 12.10 -6.38 -10.39
N GLY A 273 12.69 -5.21 -10.51
CA GLY A 273 14.06 -5.01 -10.11
C GLY A 273 14.50 -3.57 -10.28
N GLY A 274 15.72 -3.32 -9.93
CA GLY A 274 16.32 -2.02 -10.07
C GLY A 274 17.83 -2.06 -9.96
N SER A 275 18.45 -0.98 -10.39
CA SER A 275 19.87 -0.72 -10.21
C SER A 275 20.08 0.75 -9.89
N GLY A 276 21.05 1.02 -9.05
CA GLY A 276 21.29 2.38 -8.61
C GLY A 276 22.68 2.59 -8.04
N VAL A 277 22.82 3.76 -7.46
CA VAL A 277 24.05 4.18 -6.79
C VAL A 277 23.69 4.75 -5.44
N PHE A 278 24.35 4.27 -4.40
CA PHE A 278 24.28 4.74 -3.03
C PHE A 278 25.65 5.25 -2.60
N GLN A 279 25.74 6.26 -1.76
CA GLN A 279 27.01 6.72 -1.19
C GLN A 279 27.15 6.29 0.26
N ALA A 280 28.12 5.43 0.52
CA ALA A 280 28.43 5.00 1.87
C ALA A 280 29.05 6.12 2.71
N SER A 281 29.06 5.94 4.04
CA SER A 281 29.55 6.95 4.99
C SER A 281 31.03 7.34 4.82
N ASP A 282 31.82 6.47 4.21
CA ASP A 282 33.23 6.74 3.85
C ASP A 282 33.38 7.52 2.53
N GLY A 283 32.27 7.89 1.88
CA GLY A 283 32.25 8.65 0.63
C GLY A 283 32.39 7.82 -0.63
N LEU A 284 32.63 6.51 -0.52
CA LEU A 284 32.68 5.62 -1.67
C LEU A 284 31.27 5.31 -2.20
N LEU A 285 31.21 5.05 -3.50
CA LEU A 285 29.95 4.75 -4.18
C LEU A 285 29.70 3.25 -4.21
N ASP A 286 28.59 2.84 -3.64
CA ASP A 286 28.01 1.53 -3.86
C ASP A 286 27.20 1.54 -5.16
N ARG A 287 27.52 0.60 -6.05
CA ARG A 287 26.70 0.31 -7.21
C ARG A 287 25.96 -0.98 -6.93
N TYR A 288 24.66 -0.89 -6.88
CA TYR A 288 23.81 -2.01 -6.54
C TYR A 288 22.84 -2.38 -7.66
N HIS A 289 22.41 -3.61 -7.63
CA HIS A 289 21.27 -4.07 -8.39
C HIS A 289 20.52 -5.15 -7.62
N ALA A 290 19.22 -5.24 -7.84
CA ALA A 290 18.40 -6.32 -7.33
C ALA A 290 17.31 -6.70 -8.33
N GLU A 291 16.95 -7.98 -8.29
CA GLU A 291 15.92 -8.59 -9.12
C GLU A 291 15.05 -9.48 -8.26
N ALA A 292 13.77 -9.52 -8.58
CA ALA A 292 12.79 -10.29 -7.85
C ALA A 292 11.73 -10.89 -8.76
N ALA A 293 11.20 -12.04 -8.35
CA ALA A 293 9.99 -12.63 -8.89
C ALA A 293 8.91 -12.65 -7.80
N TYR A 294 7.67 -12.39 -8.18
CA TYR A 294 6.55 -12.42 -7.25
C TYR A 294 5.29 -12.99 -7.88
N ALA A 295 4.41 -13.48 -7.01
CA ALA A 295 3.03 -13.78 -7.35
C ALA A 295 2.13 -13.28 -6.23
N GLU A 296 0.97 -12.74 -6.60
CA GLU A 296 -0.04 -12.25 -5.67
C GLU A 296 -1.42 -12.70 -6.16
N MET A 297 -2.18 -13.32 -5.28
CA MET A 297 -3.54 -13.75 -5.53
C MET A 297 -4.48 -13.10 -4.52
N ASP A 298 -5.47 -12.39 -5.00
CA ASP A 298 -6.51 -11.84 -4.13
C ASP A 298 -7.37 -12.94 -3.52
N PRO A 299 -7.89 -12.75 -2.30
CA PRO A 299 -8.84 -13.66 -1.69
C PRO A 299 -10.05 -13.90 -2.60
N GLN A 300 -10.55 -15.12 -2.59
CA GLN A 300 -11.71 -15.53 -3.39
C GLN A 300 -12.62 -16.43 -2.56
N ALA A 301 -13.88 -16.55 -2.95
CA ALA A 301 -14.81 -17.44 -2.26
C ALA A 301 -14.21 -18.85 -2.09
N GLY A 302 -13.91 -19.20 -0.83
CA GLY A 302 -13.33 -20.49 -0.45
C GLY A 302 -11.83 -20.66 -0.72
N LEU A 303 -11.11 -19.59 -1.08
CA LEU A 303 -9.65 -19.62 -1.26
C LEU A 303 -9.02 -18.39 -0.59
N PRO A 304 -8.03 -18.56 0.29
CA PRO A 304 -7.27 -17.44 0.84
C PRO A 304 -6.52 -16.69 -0.25
N GLY A 305 -6.26 -15.43 0.00
CA GLY A 305 -5.27 -14.67 -0.74
C GLY A 305 -3.87 -15.19 -0.44
N ALA A 306 -2.95 -14.92 -1.34
CA ALA A 306 -1.55 -15.32 -1.18
C ALA A 306 -0.63 -14.28 -1.81
N PHE A 307 0.50 -14.05 -1.17
CA PHE A 307 1.61 -13.28 -1.73
C PHE A 307 2.90 -14.08 -1.55
N VAL A 308 3.72 -14.11 -2.58
CA VAL A 308 5.06 -14.68 -2.50
C VAL A 308 6.02 -13.82 -3.28
N VAL A 309 7.20 -13.57 -2.73
CA VAL A 309 8.28 -12.85 -3.40
C VAL A 309 9.61 -13.48 -3.04
N TYR A 310 10.48 -13.59 -4.04
CA TYR A 310 11.89 -13.91 -3.88
C TYR A 310 12.71 -12.84 -4.56
N GLN A 311 13.68 -12.27 -3.82
CA GLN A 311 14.57 -11.21 -4.29
C GLN A 311 16.04 -11.62 -4.11
N ARG A 312 16.86 -11.22 -5.05
CA ARG A 312 18.33 -11.29 -4.97
C ARG A 312 18.89 -9.92 -5.24
N GLY A 313 19.94 -9.55 -4.53
CA GLY A 313 20.64 -8.29 -4.69
C GLY A 313 22.15 -8.47 -4.71
N TYR A 314 22.83 -7.44 -5.14
CA TYR A 314 24.29 -7.32 -5.10
C TYR A 314 24.64 -5.85 -4.85
N ASP A 315 25.57 -5.66 -3.92
CA ASP A 315 26.12 -4.37 -3.53
C ASP A 315 27.64 -4.43 -3.68
N SER A 316 28.22 -3.44 -4.37
CA SER A 316 29.67 -3.39 -4.64
C SER A 316 30.44 -2.83 -3.45
N HIS A 317 29.80 -1.98 -2.63
CA HIS A 317 30.36 -1.33 -1.45
C HIS A 317 29.25 -0.92 -0.47
N PRO A 318 28.62 -1.87 0.24
CA PRO A 318 27.42 -1.62 1.03
C PRO A 318 27.65 -0.76 2.29
N GLY A 319 28.88 -0.37 2.58
CA GLY A 319 29.20 0.48 3.73
C GLY A 319 30.69 0.52 4.01
N ALA A 320 31.11 1.43 4.90
CA ALA A 320 32.49 1.65 5.27
C ALA A 320 33.16 0.37 5.76
N GLY A 321 34.25 -0.04 5.08
CA GLY A 321 35.00 -1.23 5.40
C GLY A 321 34.34 -2.56 5.03
N LEU A 322 33.22 -2.53 4.37
CA LEU A 322 32.52 -3.73 3.90
C LEU A 322 32.92 -4.07 2.46
N ALA A 323 33.12 -5.35 2.21
CA ALA A 323 33.38 -5.86 0.87
C ALA A 323 32.08 -6.00 0.08
N ALA A 324 32.21 -6.10 -1.25
CA ALA A 324 31.11 -6.43 -2.12
C ALA A 324 30.39 -7.70 -1.65
N THR A 325 29.07 -7.66 -1.65
CA THR A 325 28.25 -8.74 -1.11
C THR A 325 27.01 -9.00 -1.95
N ALA A 326 26.49 -10.21 -1.85
CA ALA A 326 25.20 -10.58 -2.42
C ALA A 326 24.18 -10.77 -1.29
N SER A 327 22.98 -10.32 -1.53
CA SER A 327 21.85 -10.46 -0.61
C SER A 327 20.73 -11.28 -1.22
N GLN A 328 19.88 -11.84 -0.38
CA GLN A 328 18.66 -12.51 -0.81
C GLN A 328 17.55 -12.39 0.22
N GLY A 329 16.32 -12.38 -0.26
CA GLY A 329 15.13 -12.31 0.57
C GLY A 329 13.99 -13.14 0.01
N PHE A 330 13.18 -13.66 0.91
CA PHE A 330 11.97 -14.38 0.59
C PHE A 330 10.87 -13.98 1.57
N SER A 331 9.69 -13.72 1.05
CA SER A 331 8.49 -13.56 1.87
C SER A 331 7.37 -14.36 1.25
N ALA A 332 6.64 -15.10 2.07
CA ALA A 332 5.43 -15.80 1.67
C ALA A 332 4.34 -15.56 2.70
N GLU A 333 3.17 -15.18 2.25
CA GLU A 333 2.02 -14.87 3.09
C GLU A 333 0.75 -15.52 2.54
N LEU A 334 -0.07 -16.01 3.45
CA LEU A 334 -1.46 -16.38 3.21
C LEU A 334 -2.34 -15.45 4.02
N TYR A 335 -3.39 -14.90 3.44
CA TYR A 335 -4.32 -14.03 4.11
C TYR A 335 -5.77 -14.34 3.73
N GLU A 336 -6.63 -14.28 4.72
CA GLU A 336 -8.05 -14.63 4.57
C GLU A 336 -8.92 -13.55 5.20
N PRO A 337 -9.78 -12.89 4.42
CA PRO A 337 -10.88 -12.11 4.96
C PRO A 337 -11.83 -13.01 5.72
N VAL A 338 -12.15 -12.62 6.95
CA VAL A 338 -13.06 -13.35 7.83
C VAL A 338 -14.16 -12.40 8.32
N ALA A 339 -15.21 -12.95 8.89
CA ALA A 339 -16.32 -12.15 9.41
C ALA A 339 -16.92 -11.18 8.36
N GLN A 340 -17.24 -11.69 7.18
CA GLN A 340 -17.83 -10.87 6.09
C GLN A 340 -17.00 -9.65 5.73
N ASP A 341 -15.68 -9.83 5.58
CA ASP A 341 -14.70 -8.79 5.22
C ASP A 341 -14.47 -7.70 6.28
N HIS A 342 -14.91 -7.95 7.52
CA HIS A 342 -14.65 -7.05 8.64
C HIS A 342 -13.36 -7.37 9.40
N ALA A 343 -12.76 -8.52 9.12
CA ALA A 343 -11.46 -8.87 9.66
C ALA A 343 -10.61 -9.60 8.63
N MET A 344 -9.31 -9.53 8.80
CA MET A 344 -8.32 -10.26 8.02
C MET A 344 -7.39 -11.02 8.96
N LEU A 345 -7.16 -12.27 8.67
CA LEU A 345 -6.12 -13.08 9.31
C LEU A 345 -5.02 -13.33 8.29
N ALA A 346 -3.76 -13.05 8.65
CA ALA A 346 -2.61 -13.34 7.81
C ALA A 346 -1.58 -14.20 8.55
N LEU A 347 -0.95 -15.09 7.80
CA LEU A 347 0.20 -15.90 8.23
C LEU A 347 1.33 -15.65 7.26
N ARG A 348 2.45 -15.12 7.75
CA ARG A 348 3.61 -14.78 6.94
C ARG A 348 4.87 -15.48 7.43
N TYR A 349 5.66 -15.96 6.50
CA TYR A 349 7.02 -16.42 6.73
C TYR A 349 7.99 -15.57 5.91
N GLU A 350 9.07 -15.18 6.53
CA GLU A 350 10.11 -14.36 5.92
C GLU A 350 11.51 -14.89 6.20
N TYR A 351 12.33 -14.77 5.19
CA TYR A 351 13.77 -15.00 5.26
C TYR A 351 14.50 -13.83 4.61
N SER A 352 15.52 -13.32 5.25
CA SER A 352 16.44 -12.35 4.64
C SER A 352 17.88 -12.64 5.04
N ASP A 353 18.77 -12.50 4.07
CA ASP A 353 20.21 -12.63 4.22
C ASP A 353 20.90 -11.48 3.49
N ALA A 354 21.53 -10.63 4.25
CA ALA A 354 22.28 -9.49 3.72
C ALA A 354 23.68 -9.87 3.18
N GLY A 355 24.07 -11.15 3.28
CA GLY A 355 25.40 -11.62 2.89
C GLY A 355 26.52 -11.19 3.83
N LEU A 356 26.19 -10.63 5.00
CA LEU A 356 27.15 -10.12 5.99
C LEU A 356 27.28 -11.03 7.22
N GLY A 357 26.89 -12.29 7.09
CA GLY A 357 27.11 -13.34 8.09
C GLY A 357 25.94 -13.62 9.03
N ALA A 358 24.85 -12.87 8.97
CA ALA A 358 23.64 -13.15 9.73
C ALA A 358 22.42 -13.23 8.81
N SER A 359 21.65 -14.29 8.93
CA SER A 359 20.34 -14.42 8.29
C SER A 359 19.24 -14.26 9.32
N LEU A 360 18.11 -13.72 8.89
CA LEU A 360 16.89 -13.58 9.67
C LEU A 360 15.84 -14.57 9.15
N HIS A 361 15.25 -15.32 10.06
CA HIS A 361 14.04 -16.10 9.82
C HIS A 361 12.96 -15.64 10.79
N GLN A 362 11.79 -15.28 10.29
CA GLN A 362 10.67 -14.90 11.14
C GLN A 362 9.35 -15.41 10.58
N GLY A 363 8.42 -15.68 11.47
CA GLY A 363 7.03 -15.94 11.17
C GLY A 363 6.15 -14.89 11.82
N ASN A 364 5.17 -14.37 11.12
CA ASN A 364 4.21 -13.40 11.64
C ASN A 364 2.81 -13.97 11.56
N VAL A 365 2.02 -13.66 12.56
CA VAL A 365 0.58 -13.92 12.59
C VAL A 365 -0.09 -12.57 12.82
N ASP A 366 -0.85 -12.12 11.84
CA ASP A 366 -1.48 -10.81 11.84
C ASP A 366 -3.00 -10.97 11.89
N LEU A 367 -3.65 -10.21 12.74
CA LEU A 367 -5.09 -10.06 12.78
C LEU A 367 -5.43 -8.58 12.69
N ALA A 368 -6.07 -8.19 11.60
CA ALA A 368 -6.65 -6.87 11.43
C ALA A 368 -8.17 -6.96 11.53
N VAL A 369 -8.78 -6.11 12.35
CA VAL A 369 -10.23 -6.05 12.54
C VAL A 369 -10.73 -4.65 12.26
N LEU A 370 -11.62 -4.52 11.30
CA LEU A 370 -12.39 -3.31 11.05
C LEU A 370 -13.65 -3.36 11.93
N VAL A 371 -13.56 -2.73 13.11
CA VAL A 371 -14.55 -2.93 14.18
C VAL A 371 -15.86 -2.21 13.91
N SER A 372 -15.84 -1.04 13.37
CA SER A 372 -17.04 -0.34 12.97
C SER A 372 -16.72 0.73 11.94
N HIS A 373 -17.67 1.01 11.11
CA HIS A 373 -17.56 2.16 10.26
C HIS A 373 -18.92 2.79 10.06
N HIS A 374 -18.91 4.08 10.02
CA HIS A 374 -20.09 4.88 9.67
C HIS A 374 -19.79 5.64 8.40
N VAL A 375 -20.64 5.45 7.40
CA VAL A 375 -20.55 6.19 6.15
C VAL A 375 -21.80 7.05 6.04
N SER A 376 -21.64 8.31 6.37
CA SER A 376 -22.61 9.33 5.95
C SER A 376 -21.81 10.37 5.19
N ALA A 377 -22.14 10.60 3.93
CA ALA A 377 -21.53 11.72 3.23
C ALA A 377 -21.75 13.01 4.01
N PRO A 378 -20.73 13.84 4.27
CA PRO A 378 -19.37 13.76 3.73
C PRO A 378 -18.34 13.05 4.64
N VAL A 379 -18.76 12.29 5.63
CA VAL A 379 -17.86 11.73 6.66
C VAL A 379 -17.83 10.21 6.59
N VAL A 380 -16.63 9.66 6.60
CA VAL A 380 -16.37 8.21 6.75
C VAL A 380 -15.54 7.99 8.00
N ASN A 381 -16.01 7.15 8.90
CA ASN A 381 -15.30 6.81 10.13
C ASN A 381 -15.09 5.30 10.22
N ALA A 382 -13.93 4.90 10.70
CA ALA A 382 -13.61 3.51 10.94
C ALA A 382 -12.73 3.33 12.19
N TRP A 383 -12.96 2.24 12.92
CA TRP A 383 -12.04 1.75 13.93
C TRP A 383 -11.32 0.53 13.39
N ILE A 384 -10.01 0.50 13.46
CA ILE A 384 -9.17 -0.60 13.01
C ILE A 384 -8.32 -1.06 14.19
N VAL A 385 -8.38 -2.34 14.48
CA VAL A 385 -7.51 -3.01 15.46
C VAL A 385 -6.57 -3.92 14.70
N ASN A 386 -5.27 -3.68 14.81
CA ASN A 386 -4.24 -4.55 14.26
C ASN A 386 -3.49 -5.22 15.40
N LEU A 387 -3.35 -6.53 15.32
CA LEU A 387 -2.58 -7.35 16.26
C LEU A 387 -1.60 -8.20 15.46
N GLU A 388 -0.32 -8.12 15.79
CA GLU A 388 0.71 -8.95 15.19
C GLU A 388 1.49 -9.70 16.27
N ALA A 389 1.68 -10.99 16.07
CA ALA A 389 2.62 -11.80 16.81
C ALA A 389 3.79 -12.19 15.92
N THR A 390 5.00 -11.82 16.29
CA THR A 390 6.22 -12.15 15.55
C THR A 390 6.98 -13.26 16.27
N LEU A 391 7.26 -14.33 15.53
CA LEU A 391 8.08 -15.46 15.94
C LEU A 391 9.40 -15.39 15.18
N MET A 392 10.50 -15.14 15.86
CA MET A 392 11.82 -15.03 15.25
C MET A 392 12.69 -16.22 15.65
N GLU A 393 13.49 -16.72 14.70
CA GLU A 393 14.54 -17.67 15.03
C GLU A 393 15.57 -16.99 15.95
N ARG A 394 15.90 -17.60 17.06
CA ARG A 394 16.88 -17.10 18.04
C ARG A 394 16.49 -15.82 18.79
N ALA A 395 15.25 -15.39 18.73
CA ALA A 395 14.74 -14.25 19.50
C ALA A 395 13.52 -14.64 20.34
N THR A 396 13.24 -13.85 21.36
CA THR A 396 12.01 -14.02 22.11
C THR A 396 10.82 -13.61 21.24
N PRO A 397 9.78 -14.45 21.13
CA PRO A 397 8.57 -14.07 20.43
C PRO A 397 8.02 -12.74 20.94
N GLY A 398 7.71 -11.87 20.02
CA GLY A 398 7.14 -10.55 20.27
C GLY A 398 5.68 -10.49 19.87
N TRP A 399 4.97 -9.51 20.40
CA TRP A 399 3.66 -9.13 19.91
C TRP A 399 3.53 -7.62 19.89
N ARG A 400 2.77 -7.10 18.94
CA ARG A 400 2.47 -5.67 18.78
C ARG A 400 0.97 -5.51 18.54
N GLY A 401 0.40 -4.47 19.10
CA GLY A 401 -1.00 -4.14 18.87
C GLY A 401 -1.14 -2.66 18.57
N GLN A 402 -2.01 -2.35 17.63
CA GLN A 402 -2.38 -0.98 17.29
C GLN A 402 -3.89 -0.85 17.25
N LEU A 403 -4.37 0.26 17.75
CA LEU A 403 -5.76 0.69 17.61
C LEU A 403 -5.78 2.02 16.87
N TRP A 404 -6.43 2.06 15.73
CA TRP A 404 -6.60 3.24 14.91
C TRP A 404 -8.06 3.68 14.91
N TYR A 405 -8.27 4.98 15.01
CA TYR A 405 -9.51 5.60 14.57
C TYR A 405 -9.21 6.40 13.31
N VAL A 406 -9.85 6.07 12.23
CA VAL A 406 -9.69 6.74 10.94
C VAL A 406 -10.97 7.51 10.65
N THR A 407 -10.86 8.80 10.45
CA THR A 407 -11.96 9.60 9.95
C THR A 407 -11.53 10.35 8.69
N THR A 408 -12.39 10.32 7.69
CA THR A 408 -12.19 11.03 6.43
C THR A 408 -13.37 11.96 6.21
N ILE A 409 -13.08 13.23 5.99
CA ILE A 409 -14.09 14.29 5.78
C ILE A 409 -13.92 14.82 4.35
N GLY A 410 -14.97 14.70 3.59
CA GLY A 410 -15.04 15.15 2.21
C GLY A 410 -15.52 14.08 1.22
N PRO A 411 -15.81 14.46 0.02
CA PRO A 411 -15.93 15.81 -0.54
C PRO A 411 -17.16 16.55 0.01
N LEU A 412 -17.04 17.86 0.12
CA LEU A 412 -18.04 18.71 0.81
C LEU A 412 -19.19 19.15 -0.09
N ARG A 413 -19.24 18.75 -1.35
CA ARG A 413 -20.34 19.11 -2.26
C ARG A 413 -21.56 18.22 -2.04
N HIS A 414 -22.67 18.88 -1.83
CA HIS A 414 -24.02 18.29 -1.78
C HIS A 414 -24.62 18.11 -3.17
#